data_8ad3f2f3fb01eea6ed7250e6cc2fb35d
#
_entry.id   8ad3f2f3fb01eea6ed7250e6cc2fb35d
#
_cell.length_a   1.000
_cell.length_b   1.000
_cell.length_c   1.000
_cell.angle_alpha   90.00
_cell.angle_beta   90.00
_cell.angle_gamma   90.00
#
_symmetry.space_group_name_H-M   'P 1'
#
loop_
_entity.id
_entity.type
_entity.pdbx_description
1 polymer ?
#
loop_
_entity_poly.entity_id
_entity_poly.type
_entity_poly.pdbx_seq_one_letter_code
_entity_poly.pdbx_strand_id
1 'polypeptide(L)'
;MNTYKVNIKLENGDEVQARSVGRTPDEAVNRVLESQQFKEFKGWMKIESIHYELEQAGTSVQVDATRYDFQPSKEREDWYVVTDKKDMVVIIFEKNRFNETQRITRLDGAMPDPLTAAYGLKAIADYLRIYHPEVL
;
A
#
# COMPACT_ATOMS: atom_id res chain seq x y z
N MET A 1 4.67 3.10 -4.94
CA MET A 1 5.97 3.04 -4.24
C MET A 1 6.65 4.40 -4.26
N ASN A 2 7.37 4.71 -3.22
CA ASN A 2 8.14 5.93 -3.12
C ASN A 2 9.56 5.71 -3.64
N THR A 3 10.19 6.78 -4.15
CA THR A 3 11.59 6.76 -4.54
C THR A 3 12.41 7.50 -3.48
N TYR A 4 13.45 6.85 -2.98
CA TYR A 4 14.34 7.39 -1.97
C TYR A 4 15.74 7.55 -2.53
N LYS A 5 16.39 8.61 -2.12
CA LYS A 5 17.82 8.80 -2.31
C LYS A 5 18.51 8.23 -1.07
N VAL A 6 19.31 7.19 -1.26
CA VAL A 6 19.99 6.49 -0.17
C VAL A 6 21.46 6.82 -0.24
N ASN A 7 22.04 7.26 0.87
CA ASN A 7 23.47 7.55 1.00
C ASN A 7 24.06 6.68 2.11
N ILE A 8 25.01 5.85 1.77
CA ILE A 8 25.66 4.93 2.70
C ILE A 8 27.13 5.30 2.80
N LYS A 9 27.58 5.61 4.02
CA LYS A 9 28.99 5.91 4.31
C LYS A 9 29.67 4.69 4.89
N LEU A 10 30.79 4.30 4.33
CA LEU A 10 31.63 3.20 4.79
C LEU A 10 32.69 3.69 5.78
N GLU A 11 33.28 2.76 6.53
CA GLU A 11 34.25 3.05 7.57
C GLU A 11 35.52 3.75 7.06
N ASN A 12 35.87 3.59 5.77
CA ASN A 12 37.03 4.26 5.15
C ASN A 12 36.73 5.68 4.67
N GLY A 13 35.48 6.16 4.85
CA GLY A 13 35.03 7.46 4.38
C GLY A 13 34.40 7.48 2.99
N ASP A 14 34.42 6.37 2.28
CA ASP A 14 33.74 6.27 0.98
C ASP A 14 32.24 6.33 1.15
N GLU A 15 31.57 6.97 0.19
CA GLU A 15 30.12 7.10 0.17
C GLU A 15 29.55 6.46 -1.08
N VAL A 16 28.42 5.75 -0.90
CA VAL A 16 27.61 5.20 -1.98
C VAL A 16 26.30 5.94 -2.02
N GLN A 17 25.97 6.50 -3.17
CA GLN A 17 24.69 7.14 -3.42
C GLN A 17 23.89 6.31 -4.41
N ALA A 18 22.65 6.00 -4.07
CA ALA A 18 21.77 5.22 -4.92
C ALA A 18 20.34 5.73 -4.80
N ARG A 19 19.59 5.57 -5.88
CA ARG A 19 18.14 5.74 -5.86
C ARG A 19 17.51 4.37 -5.69
N SER A 20 16.56 4.26 -4.78
CA SER A 20 15.86 3.01 -4.52
C SER A 20 14.39 3.24 -4.32
N VAL A 21 13.59 2.27 -4.68
CA VAL A 21 12.14 2.31 -4.50
C VAL A 21 11.70 1.41 -3.37
N GLY A 22 10.67 1.81 -2.67
CA GLY A 22 10.09 1.02 -1.60
C GLY A 22 8.82 1.66 -1.06
N ARG A 23 8.05 0.90 -0.32
CA ARG A 23 6.88 1.42 0.39
C ARG A 23 7.27 2.20 1.62
N THR A 24 8.39 1.82 2.22
CA THR A 24 8.98 2.45 3.40
C THR A 24 10.45 2.75 3.13
N PRO A 25 11.06 3.67 3.90
CA PRO A 25 12.51 3.91 3.80
C PRO A 25 13.34 2.65 4.04
N ASP A 26 12.94 1.82 5.01
CA ASP A 26 13.66 0.59 5.35
C ASP A 26 13.69 -0.40 4.17
N GLU A 27 12.58 -0.54 3.48
CA GLU A 27 12.50 -1.40 2.29
C GLU A 27 13.43 -0.90 1.18
N ALA A 28 13.45 0.41 0.93
CA ALA A 28 14.33 1.01 -0.08
C ALA A 28 15.81 0.84 0.28
N VAL A 29 16.17 1.06 1.54
CA VAL A 29 17.55 0.87 2.03
C VAL A 29 17.95 -0.59 1.91
N ASN A 30 17.12 -1.53 2.30
CA ASN A 30 17.42 -2.96 2.21
C ASN A 30 17.67 -3.41 0.77
N ARG A 31 16.95 -2.87 -0.20
CA ARG A 31 17.19 -3.17 -1.61
C ARG A 31 18.58 -2.75 -2.06
N VAL A 32 19.06 -1.60 -1.59
CA VAL A 32 20.45 -1.16 -1.88
C VAL A 32 21.45 -2.08 -1.20
N LEU A 33 21.25 -2.41 0.08
CA LEU A 33 22.17 -3.27 0.84
C LEU A 33 22.27 -4.67 0.24
N GLU A 34 21.22 -5.19 -0.34
CA GLU A 34 21.17 -6.52 -0.96
C GLU A 34 21.62 -6.52 -2.42
N SER A 35 21.84 -5.35 -3.03
CA SER A 35 22.27 -5.27 -4.42
C SER A 35 23.68 -5.83 -4.58
N GLN A 36 23.92 -6.53 -5.67
CA GLN A 36 25.23 -7.12 -5.97
C GLN A 36 26.31 -6.04 -6.12
N GLN A 37 25.98 -4.93 -6.76
CA GLN A 37 26.90 -3.81 -6.95
C GLN A 37 27.38 -3.23 -5.62
N PHE A 38 26.46 -3.04 -4.67
CA PHE A 38 26.81 -2.53 -3.35
C PHE A 38 27.65 -3.54 -2.56
N LYS A 39 27.28 -4.81 -2.60
CA LYS A 39 28.05 -5.87 -1.91
C LYS A 39 29.47 -5.97 -2.41
N GLU A 40 29.68 -5.87 -3.71
CA GLU A 40 31.01 -5.87 -4.32
C GLU A 40 31.81 -4.63 -3.93
N PHE A 41 31.21 -3.46 -3.96
CA PHE A 41 31.86 -2.21 -3.58
C PHE A 41 32.22 -2.20 -2.09
N LYS A 42 31.30 -2.61 -1.24
CA LYS A 42 31.52 -2.67 0.21
C LYS A 42 32.58 -3.69 0.58
N GLY A 43 32.58 -4.86 -0.07
CA GLY A 43 33.45 -5.97 0.31
C GLY A 43 33.24 -6.35 1.78
N TRP A 44 34.33 -6.34 2.54
CA TRP A 44 34.34 -6.65 3.96
C TRP A 44 34.35 -5.40 4.88
N MET A 45 34.29 -4.20 4.31
CA MET A 45 34.23 -2.96 5.07
C MET A 45 32.89 -2.83 5.82
N LYS A 46 32.91 -2.17 6.96
CA LYS A 46 31.71 -1.92 7.74
C LYS A 46 31.01 -0.66 7.30
N ILE A 47 29.69 -0.64 7.44
CA ILE A 47 28.88 0.55 7.22
C ILE A 47 28.98 1.45 8.43
N GLU A 48 29.38 2.70 8.24
CA GLU A 48 29.46 3.71 9.30
C GLU A 48 28.10 4.36 9.54
N SER A 49 27.41 4.77 8.48
CA SER A 49 26.12 5.43 8.58
C SER A 49 25.30 5.25 7.32
N ILE A 50 23.97 5.32 7.49
CA ILE A 50 23.00 5.27 6.39
C ILE A 50 22.10 6.48 6.54
N HIS A 51 21.99 7.27 5.47
CA HIS A 51 21.05 8.38 5.36
C HIS A 51 20.12 8.13 4.18
N TYR A 52 18.88 8.51 4.32
CA TYR A 52 17.91 8.45 3.24
C TYR A 52 17.07 9.73 3.20
N GLU A 53 16.60 10.05 2.01
CA GLU A 53 15.76 11.20 1.74
C GLU A 53 14.68 10.80 0.76
N LEU A 54 13.44 11.20 1.02
CA LEU A 54 12.35 11.00 0.09
C LEU A 54 12.55 11.93 -1.11
N GLU A 55 12.84 11.35 -2.28
CA GLU A 55 13.04 12.12 -3.50
C GLU A 55 11.72 12.34 -4.25
N GLN A 56 10.92 11.28 -4.34
CA GLN A 56 9.63 11.34 -5.02
C GLN A 56 8.64 10.43 -4.31
N ALA A 57 7.54 11.01 -3.84
CA ALA A 57 6.42 10.23 -3.36
C ALA A 57 5.82 9.44 -4.53
N GLY A 58 5.56 8.17 -4.29
CA GLY A 58 4.83 7.37 -5.25
C GLY A 58 3.50 8.05 -5.58
N THR A 59 2.99 7.82 -6.79
CA THR A 59 1.66 8.27 -7.14
C THR A 59 0.70 7.71 -6.09
N SER A 60 0.29 8.58 -5.17
CA SER A 60 -0.85 8.29 -4.33
C SER A 60 -2.01 8.08 -5.28
N VAL A 61 -2.62 6.91 -5.24
CA VAL A 61 -3.90 6.71 -5.88
C VAL A 61 -4.81 7.77 -5.26
N GLN A 62 -5.19 8.78 -6.06
CA GLN A 62 -6.13 9.78 -5.59
C GLN A 62 -7.48 9.11 -5.45
N VAL A 63 -7.88 8.87 -4.22
CA VAL A 63 -9.19 8.30 -3.92
C VAL A 63 -10.12 9.43 -3.58
N ASP A 64 -11.18 9.58 -4.37
CA ASP A 64 -12.25 10.52 -4.08
C ASP A 64 -13.17 9.91 -3.01
N ALA A 65 -13.07 10.42 -1.78
CA ALA A 65 -13.86 9.92 -0.66
C ALA A 65 -15.37 10.07 -0.88
N THR A 66 -15.79 11.04 -1.69
CA THR A 66 -17.22 11.28 -1.96
C THR A 66 -17.86 10.20 -2.84
N ARG A 67 -17.03 9.40 -3.53
CA ARG A 67 -17.48 8.26 -4.34
C ARG A 67 -18.00 7.11 -3.49
N TYR A 68 -17.53 7.02 -2.25
CA TYR A 68 -17.80 5.87 -1.38
C TYR A 68 -18.66 6.24 -0.19
N ASP A 69 -19.59 5.36 0.19
CA ASP A 69 -20.26 5.38 1.47
C ASP A 69 -19.70 4.28 2.36
N PHE A 70 -19.29 4.64 3.57
CA PHE A 70 -18.82 3.70 4.58
C PHE A 70 -19.77 3.73 5.77
N GLN A 71 -20.33 2.58 6.10
CA GLN A 71 -21.28 2.46 7.22
C GLN A 71 -21.10 1.15 7.96
N PRO A 72 -21.33 1.14 9.30
CA PRO A 72 -21.43 -0.12 10.01
C PRO A 72 -22.66 -0.90 9.53
N SER A 73 -22.56 -2.22 9.51
CA SER A 73 -23.70 -3.07 9.17
C SER A 73 -24.78 -2.96 10.26
N LYS A 74 -26.04 -2.88 9.83
CA LYS A 74 -27.18 -2.87 10.75
C LYS A 74 -27.56 -4.27 11.20
N GLU A 75 -27.14 -5.30 10.47
CA GLU A 75 -27.54 -6.69 10.69
C GLU A 75 -26.53 -7.48 11.50
N ARG A 76 -25.25 -7.09 11.44
CA ARG A 76 -24.15 -7.81 12.10
C ARG A 76 -23.21 -6.86 12.82
N GLU A 77 -22.92 -7.16 14.08
CA GLU A 77 -21.92 -6.43 14.85
C GLU A 77 -20.53 -6.67 14.26
N ASP A 78 -19.67 -5.64 14.28
CA ASP A 78 -18.31 -5.66 13.72
C ASP A 78 -18.22 -5.93 12.21
N TRP A 79 -19.31 -5.79 11.49
CA TRP A 79 -19.33 -5.80 10.03
C TRP A 79 -19.56 -4.41 9.46
N TYR A 80 -18.97 -4.16 8.31
CA TYR A 80 -19.06 -2.86 7.62
C TYR A 80 -19.51 -3.04 6.19
N VAL A 81 -20.16 -2.00 5.69
CA VAL A 81 -20.70 -1.95 4.33
C VAL A 81 -20.07 -0.74 3.64
N VAL A 82 -19.42 -0.96 2.50
CA VAL A 82 -18.89 0.10 1.66
C VAL A 82 -19.58 0.05 0.31
N THR A 83 -20.15 1.17 -0.09
CA THR A 83 -20.83 1.33 -1.37
C THR A 83 -19.98 2.20 -2.29
N ASP A 84 -19.66 1.69 -3.48
CA ASP A 84 -19.06 2.46 -4.54
C ASP A 84 -20.17 3.01 -5.44
N LYS A 85 -20.40 4.32 -5.35
CA LYS A 85 -21.50 4.98 -6.08
C LYS A 85 -21.23 5.13 -7.57
N LYS A 86 -19.98 5.06 -8.00
CA LYS A 86 -19.63 5.19 -9.42
C LYS A 86 -19.84 3.88 -10.16
N ASP A 87 -19.28 2.78 -9.64
CA ASP A 87 -19.39 1.47 -10.28
C ASP A 87 -20.60 0.67 -9.80
N MET A 88 -21.36 1.23 -8.85
CA MET A 88 -22.62 0.66 -8.35
C MET A 88 -22.43 -0.73 -7.76
N VAL A 89 -21.40 -0.88 -6.92
CA VAL A 89 -21.09 -2.13 -6.22
C VAL A 89 -21.06 -1.89 -4.72
N VAL A 90 -21.31 -2.95 -3.96
CA VAL A 90 -21.32 -2.95 -2.50
C VAL A 90 -20.41 -4.07 -2.02
N ILE A 91 -19.55 -3.75 -1.05
CA ILE A 91 -18.74 -4.74 -0.37
C ILE A 91 -19.11 -4.78 1.10
N ILE A 92 -19.32 -5.99 1.62
CA ILE A 92 -19.56 -6.27 3.03
C ILE A 92 -18.40 -7.08 3.57
N PHE A 93 -17.88 -6.70 4.72
CA PHE A 93 -16.74 -7.38 5.34
C PHE A 93 -16.77 -7.26 6.87
N GLU A 94 -16.09 -8.20 7.54
CA GLU A 94 -15.87 -8.16 8.98
C GLU A 94 -14.63 -7.33 9.34
N LYS A 95 -14.72 -6.56 10.42
CA LYS A 95 -13.60 -5.76 10.93
C LYS A 95 -12.34 -6.61 11.12
N ASN A 96 -11.21 -6.10 10.62
CA ASN A 96 -9.90 -6.77 10.67
C ASN A 96 -9.80 -8.08 9.87
N ARG A 97 -10.83 -8.43 9.09
CA ARG A 97 -10.86 -9.65 8.29
C ARG A 97 -11.35 -9.41 6.87
N PHE A 98 -11.01 -8.25 6.30
CA PHE A 98 -11.45 -7.87 4.96
C PHE A 98 -11.12 -8.92 3.90
N ASN A 99 -9.86 -9.40 3.87
CA ASN A 99 -9.41 -10.34 2.84
C ASN A 99 -10.08 -11.71 2.93
N GLU A 100 -10.56 -12.10 4.10
CA GLU A 100 -11.17 -13.41 4.34
C GLU A 100 -12.68 -13.40 4.21
N THR A 101 -13.34 -12.26 4.52
CA THR A 101 -14.79 -12.20 4.67
C THR A 101 -15.49 -11.34 3.64
N GLN A 102 -14.74 -10.62 2.81
CA GLN A 102 -15.31 -9.71 1.81
C GLN A 102 -16.28 -10.40 0.88
N ARG A 103 -17.41 -9.74 0.61
CA ARG A 103 -18.39 -10.16 -0.37
C ARG A 103 -18.79 -8.96 -1.20
N ILE A 104 -18.70 -9.08 -2.51
CA ILE A 104 -19.05 -8.01 -3.45
C ILE A 104 -20.31 -8.37 -4.21
N THR A 105 -21.24 -7.41 -4.27
CA THR A 105 -22.45 -7.51 -5.08
C THR A 105 -22.70 -6.19 -5.79
N ARG A 106 -23.58 -6.20 -6.80
CA ARG A 106 -24.12 -4.97 -7.36
C ARG A 106 -25.19 -4.41 -6.41
N LEU A 107 -25.50 -3.12 -6.57
CA LEU A 107 -26.55 -2.48 -5.76
C LEU A 107 -27.91 -3.16 -5.90
N ASP A 108 -28.20 -3.77 -7.03
CA ASP A 108 -29.42 -4.53 -7.29
C ASP A 108 -29.39 -5.96 -6.72
N GLY A 109 -28.28 -6.35 -6.08
CA GLY A 109 -28.10 -7.70 -5.53
C GLY A 109 -27.54 -8.72 -6.51
N ALA A 110 -27.36 -8.36 -7.79
CA ALA A 110 -26.79 -9.26 -8.79
C ALA A 110 -25.28 -9.42 -8.57
N MET A 111 -24.73 -10.55 -9.00
CA MET A 111 -23.29 -10.75 -8.98
C MET A 111 -22.62 -9.93 -10.09
N PRO A 112 -21.60 -9.14 -9.79
CA PRO A 112 -20.83 -8.45 -10.82
C PRO A 112 -20.01 -9.45 -11.63
N ASP A 113 -19.67 -9.10 -12.88
CA ASP A 113 -18.73 -9.90 -13.65
C ASP A 113 -17.34 -9.91 -12.97
N PRO A 114 -16.47 -10.91 -13.27
CA PRO A 114 -15.19 -11.05 -12.57
C PRO A 114 -14.28 -9.83 -12.68
N LEU A 115 -14.28 -9.13 -13.81
CA LEU A 115 -13.44 -7.96 -14.01
C LEU A 115 -13.94 -6.77 -13.18
N THR A 116 -15.24 -6.52 -13.18
CA THR A 116 -15.87 -5.48 -12.35
C THR A 116 -15.64 -5.77 -10.86
N ALA A 117 -15.77 -7.03 -10.44
CA ALA A 117 -15.51 -7.44 -9.07
C ALA A 117 -14.06 -7.17 -8.65
N ALA A 118 -13.09 -7.52 -9.51
CA ALA A 118 -11.67 -7.30 -9.23
C ALA A 118 -11.33 -5.81 -9.09
N TYR A 119 -11.81 -4.96 -10.00
CA TYR A 119 -11.60 -3.52 -9.92
C TYR A 119 -12.32 -2.91 -8.72
N GLY A 120 -13.52 -3.33 -8.42
CA GLY A 120 -14.28 -2.86 -7.27
C GLY A 120 -13.62 -3.20 -5.94
N LEU A 121 -13.11 -4.41 -5.79
CA LEU A 121 -12.37 -4.84 -4.61
C LEU A 121 -11.10 -4.02 -4.40
N LYS A 122 -10.33 -3.81 -5.47
CA LYS A 122 -9.11 -3.01 -5.40
C LYS A 122 -9.41 -1.56 -5.03
N ALA A 123 -10.38 -0.95 -5.67
CA ALA A 123 -10.75 0.44 -5.44
C ALA A 123 -11.21 0.67 -3.99
N ILE A 124 -12.04 -0.22 -3.48
CA ILE A 124 -12.54 -0.13 -2.10
C ILE A 124 -11.43 -0.42 -1.09
N ALA A 125 -10.56 -1.39 -1.36
CA ALA A 125 -9.40 -1.64 -0.51
C ALA A 125 -8.49 -0.42 -0.40
N ASP A 126 -8.23 0.28 -1.50
CA ASP A 126 -7.44 1.51 -1.50
C ASP A 126 -8.13 2.62 -0.69
N TYR A 127 -9.44 2.78 -0.87
CA TYR A 127 -10.23 3.72 -0.07
C TYR A 127 -10.13 3.44 1.43
N LEU A 128 -10.30 2.19 1.84
CA LEU A 128 -10.23 1.80 3.25
C LEU A 128 -8.84 2.03 3.85
N ARG A 129 -7.78 1.73 3.11
CA ARG A 129 -6.41 1.96 3.59
C ARG A 129 -6.14 3.42 3.89
N ILE A 130 -6.71 4.32 3.09
CA ILE A 130 -6.48 5.76 3.23
C ILE A 130 -7.38 6.37 4.28
N TYR A 131 -8.67 6.04 4.29
CA TYR A 131 -9.67 6.72 5.12
C TYR A 131 -10.11 5.93 6.35
N HIS A 132 -10.04 4.60 6.31
CA HIS A 132 -10.52 3.73 7.40
C HIS A 132 -9.55 2.55 7.65
N PRO A 133 -8.26 2.82 7.90
CA PRO A 133 -7.29 1.73 8.13
C PRO A 133 -7.58 0.91 9.38
N GLU A 134 -8.34 1.45 10.32
CA GLU A 134 -8.69 0.79 11.59
C GLU A 134 -9.59 -0.43 11.43
N VAL A 135 -10.26 -0.58 10.28
CA VAL A 135 -11.17 -1.72 10.05
C VAL A 135 -10.54 -2.82 9.18
N LEU A 136 -9.34 -2.58 8.69
CA LEU A 136 -8.65 -3.56 7.83
C LEU A 136 -7.85 -4.60 8.65
#